data_846dab9506886062bebb13da2611492c
#
_entry.id   846dab9506886062bebb13da2611492c
#
_cell.length_a   1.000
_cell.length_b   1.000
_cell.length_c   1.000
_cell.angle_alpha   90.00
_cell.angle_beta   90.00
_cell.angle_gamma   90.00
#
_symmetry.space_group_name_H-M   'P 1'
#
loop_
_entity.id
_entity.type
_entity.pdbx_description
1 polymer ?
#
loop_
_entity_poly.entity_id
_entity_poly.type
_entity_poly.pdbx_seq_one_letter_code
_entity_poly.pdbx_strand_id
1 'polypeptide(L)' 'AEIVDANDIQMFSGTIKAGRELNLTGQAPFEVFLGNAPGVSLSLNSISIDMRKYIRYNNVAQFKISVEDGRARFH' A
#
# COMPACT_ATOMS: atom_id res chain seq x y z
N ALA A 1 -10.53 -1.14 1.77
CA ALA A 1 -9.09 -1.26 1.50
C ALA A 1 -8.72 -2.71 1.23
N GLU A 2 -7.82 -2.92 0.33
CA GLU A 2 -7.31 -4.25 0.01
C GLU A 2 -5.85 -4.17 -0.42
N ILE A 3 -5.03 -5.06 0.13
CA ILE A 3 -3.63 -5.17 -0.25
C ILE A 3 -3.35 -6.65 -0.51
N VAL A 4 -2.86 -6.94 -1.73
CA VAL A 4 -2.62 -8.29 -2.21
C VAL A 4 -1.15 -8.39 -2.66
N ASP A 5 -0.49 -9.50 -2.33
CA ASP A 5 0.89 -9.72 -2.77
C ASP A 5 0.95 -10.44 -4.14
N ALA A 6 2.16 -10.75 -4.59
CA ALA A 6 2.38 -11.36 -5.91
C ALA A 6 1.77 -12.75 -6.03
N ASN A 7 1.50 -13.42 -4.92
CA ASN A 7 0.90 -14.76 -4.89
C ASN A 7 -0.61 -14.71 -4.67
N ASP A 8 -1.23 -13.55 -4.88
CA ASP A 8 -2.65 -13.29 -4.64
C ASP A 8 -3.08 -13.53 -3.19
N ILE A 9 -2.12 -13.48 -2.27
CA ILE A 9 -2.43 -13.57 -0.84
C ILE A 9 -2.94 -12.22 -0.38
N GLN A 10 -4.14 -12.19 0.16
CA GLN A 10 -4.75 -10.98 0.69
C GLN A 10 -4.09 -10.64 2.03
N MET A 11 -3.25 -9.61 2.03
CA MET A 11 -2.48 -9.21 3.20
C MET A 11 -3.27 -8.33 4.13
N PHE A 12 -4.22 -7.59 3.59
CA PHE A 12 -5.11 -6.74 4.35
C PHE A 12 -6.43 -6.57 3.61
N SER A 13 -7.52 -6.58 4.37
CA SER A 13 -8.85 -6.35 3.85
C SER A 13 -9.68 -5.66 4.92
N GLY A 14 -10.50 -4.70 4.54
CA GLY A 14 -11.40 -4.02 5.44
C GLY A 14 -11.23 -2.50 5.42
N THR A 15 -11.80 -1.85 6.44
CA THR A 15 -11.80 -0.41 6.57
C THR A 15 -10.55 0.06 7.31
N ILE A 16 -9.91 1.12 6.79
CA ILE A 16 -8.76 1.75 7.43
C ILE A 16 -9.18 3.13 7.89
N LYS A 17 -8.92 3.44 9.14
CA LYS A 17 -9.17 4.78 9.70
C LYS A 17 -7.93 5.65 9.54
N ALA A 18 -8.13 6.96 9.45
CA ALA A 18 -7.04 7.93 9.43
C ALA A 18 -6.14 7.73 10.66
N GLY A 19 -4.84 7.89 10.47
CA GLY A 19 -3.85 7.67 11.52
C GLY A 19 -3.41 6.23 11.68
N ARG A 20 -3.99 5.32 10.90
CA ARG A 20 -3.58 3.91 10.94
C ARG A 20 -2.23 3.72 10.28
N GLU A 21 -1.40 2.90 10.90
CA GLU A 21 -0.12 2.48 10.34
C GLU A 21 -0.20 1.01 9.97
N LEU A 22 0.15 0.71 8.72
CA LEU A 22 0.18 -0.66 8.20
C LEU A 22 1.61 -1.05 7.88
N ASN A 23 2.08 -2.13 8.53
CA ASN A 23 3.41 -2.68 8.31
C ASN A 23 3.22 -4.11 7.83
N LEU A 24 3.42 -4.33 6.54
CA LEU A 24 3.15 -5.63 5.91
C LEU A 24 4.40 -6.21 5.29
N THR A 25 4.51 -7.53 5.32
CA THR A 25 5.62 -8.26 4.70
C THR A 25 5.04 -9.32 3.79
N GLY A 26 5.55 -9.39 2.56
CA GLY A 26 5.07 -10.36 1.58
C GLY A 26 5.92 -10.36 0.34
N GLN A 27 5.42 -11.00 -0.70
CA GLN A 27 6.12 -11.15 -1.98
C GLN A 27 5.73 -10.02 -2.93
N ALA A 28 6.69 -9.19 -3.30
CA ALA A 28 6.46 -8.14 -4.29
C ALA A 28 6.31 -8.74 -5.70
N PRO A 29 5.57 -8.11 -6.62
CA PRO A 29 4.89 -6.82 -6.46
C PRO A 29 3.59 -6.91 -5.65
N PHE A 30 3.20 -5.78 -5.08
CA PHE A 30 1.96 -5.66 -4.32
C PHE A 30 0.94 -4.84 -5.11
N GLU A 31 -0.32 -5.20 -5.00
CA GLU A 31 -1.42 -4.38 -5.48
C GLU A 31 -2.12 -3.76 -4.28
N VAL A 32 -2.23 -2.44 -4.28
CA VAL A 32 -2.74 -1.67 -3.15
C VAL A 32 -3.96 -0.88 -3.59
N PHE A 33 -5.04 -1.02 -2.82
CA PHE A 33 -6.23 -0.20 -2.95
C PHE A 33 -6.62 0.34 -1.58
N LEU A 34 -6.63 1.65 -1.43
CA LEU A 34 -7.02 2.32 -0.19
C LEU A 34 -8.15 3.30 -0.49
N GLY A 35 -9.33 3.06 0.07
CA GLY A 35 -10.49 3.91 -0.15
C GLY A 35 -10.46 5.22 0.65
N ASN A 36 -9.59 5.31 1.65
CA ASN A 36 -9.41 6.53 2.46
C ASN A 36 -7.92 6.66 2.77
N ALA A 37 -7.15 7.02 1.74
CA ALA A 37 -5.70 7.00 1.80
C ALA A 37 -5.06 8.09 2.68
N PRO A 38 -5.59 9.34 2.75
CA PRO A 38 -4.96 10.36 3.58
C PRO A 38 -4.89 9.94 5.05
N GLY A 39 -3.75 10.19 5.68
CA GLY A 39 -3.54 9.85 7.08
C GLY A 39 -3.16 8.40 7.33
N VAL A 40 -3.09 7.57 6.31
CA VAL A 40 -2.63 6.18 6.43
C VAL A 40 -1.14 6.12 6.12
N SER A 41 -0.38 5.46 6.99
CA SER A 41 1.04 5.19 6.77
C SER A 41 1.21 3.73 6.36
N LEU A 42 1.95 3.52 5.29
CA LEU A 42 2.15 2.17 4.74
C LEU A 42 3.62 1.84 4.64
N SER A 43 4.00 0.68 5.15
CA SER A 43 5.33 0.11 4.96
C SER A 43 5.19 -1.30 4.41
N LEU A 44 5.97 -1.61 3.38
CA LEU A 44 6.00 -2.93 2.75
C LEU A 44 7.41 -3.46 2.80
N ASN A 45 7.60 -4.64 3.38
CA ASN A 45 8.93 -5.27 3.56
C ASN A 45 9.92 -4.31 4.21
N SER A 46 9.45 -3.60 5.24
CA SER A 46 10.23 -2.62 6.02
C SER A 46 10.60 -1.35 5.24
N ILE A 47 9.99 -1.13 4.08
CA ILE A 47 10.19 0.08 3.28
C ILE A 47 8.97 0.98 3.41
N SER A 48 9.19 2.20 3.87
CA SER A 48 8.12 3.20 3.98
C SER A 48 7.69 3.65 2.59
N ILE A 49 6.40 3.65 2.33
CA ILE A 49 5.83 3.95 1.02
C ILE A 49 5.24 5.35 1.03
N ASP A 50 5.76 6.23 0.19
CA ASP A 50 5.20 7.57 0.00
C ASP A 50 4.22 7.53 -1.16
N MET A 51 2.94 7.48 -0.84
CA MET A 51 1.88 7.35 -1.83
C MET A 51 1.15 8.67 -2.11
N ARG A 52 1.65 9.81 -1.64
CA ARG A 52 0.97 11.10 -1.77
C ARG A 52 0.66 11.46 -3.21
N LYS A 53 1.54 11.13 -4.15
CA LYS A 53 1.34 11.40 -5.58
C LYS A 53 0.26 10.53 -6.20
N TYR A 54 -0.14 9.48 -5.52
CA TYR A 54 -1.08 8.48 -6.04
C TYR A 54 -2.45 8.58 -5.39
N ILE A 55 -2.61 9.51 -4.44
CA ILE A 55 -3.90 9.77 -3.82
C ILE A 55 -4.70 10.70 -4.74
N ARG A 56 -5.85 10.23 -5.18
CA ARG A 56 -6.73 11.01 -6.05
C ARG A 56 -7.55 12.02 -5.22
N TYR A 57 -8.18 12.96 -5.89
CA TYR A 57 -8.98 14.00 -5.23
C TYR A 57 -10.14 13.43 -4.40
N ASN A 58 -10.58 12.21 -4.67
CA ASN A 58 -11.60 11.51 -3.89
C ASN A 58 -11.01 10.68 -2.74
N ASN A 59 -9.76 10.92 -2.38
CA ASN A 59 -9.03 10.26 -1.30
C ASN A 59 -8.76 8.77 -1.53
N VAL A 60 -8.90 8.30 -2.76
CA VAL A 60 -8.59 6.91 -3.12
C VAL A 60 -7.17 6.81 -3.64
N ALA A 61 -6.43 5.80 -3.19
CA ALA A 61 -5.13 5.45 -3.76
C ALA A 61 -5.21 4.02 -4.29
N GLN A 62 -4.80 3.84 -5.54
CA GLN A 62 -4.73 2.51 -6.16
C GLN A 62 -3.46 2.45 -7.00
N PHE A 63 -2.62 1.48 -6.71
CA PHE A 63 -1.34 1.35 -7.41
C PHE A 63 -0.78 -0.06 -7.26
N LYS A 64 0.16 -0.38 -8.14
CA LYS A 64 0.97 -1.59 -8.06
C LYS A 64 2.40 -1.16 -7.74
N ILE A 65 3.05 -1.81 -6.81
CA ILE A 65 4.35 -1.41 -6.32
C ILE A 65 5.26 -2.61 -6.09
N SER A 66 6.50 -2.48 -6.50
CA SER A 66 7.57 -3.42 -6.18
C SER A 66 8.50 -2.82 -5.14
N VAL A 67 9.09 -3.67 -4.32
CA VAL A 67 10.09 -3.28 -3.33
C VAL A 67 11.34 -4.10 -3.60
N GLU A 68 12.39 -3.46 -4.10
CA GLU A 68 13.65 -4.11 -4.46
C GLU A 68 14.84 -3.31 -3.96
N ASP A 69 15.84 -3.99 -3.42
CA ASP A 69 17.10 -3.38 -2.97
C ASP A 69 16.87 -2.16 -2.05
N GLY A 70 15.90 -2.28 -1.16
CA GLY A 70 15.56 -1.21 -0.22
C GLY A 70 14.84 -0.02 -0.83
N ARG A 71 14.33 -0.17 -2.05
CA ARG A 71 13.63 0.90 -2.77
C ARG A 71 12.25 0.47 -3.21
N ALA A 72 11.32 1.42 -3.18
CA ALA A 72 9.98 1.21 -3.71
C ALA A 72 9.91 1.72 -5.14
N ARG A 73 9.25 0.95 -6.00
CA ARG A 73 9.07 1.30 -7.42
C ARG A 73 7.60 1.13 -7.78
N PHE A 74 6.96 2.23 -8.13
CA PHE A 74 5.57 2.21 -8.56
C PHE A 74 5.47 1.78 -10.03
N HIS A 75 4.42 1.05 -10.34
CA HIS A 75 4.15 0.55 -11.68
C HIS A 75 2.93 1.22 -12.30
#